data_92ba21ae24bb106cb69e1392ee5b4c05
#
_entry.id   92ba21ae24bb106cb69e1392ee5b4c05
#
_cell.length_a   1.000
_cell.length_b   1.000
_cell.length_c   1.000
_cell.angle_alpha   90.00
_cell.angle_beta   90.00
_cell.angle_gamma   90.00
#
_symmetry.space_group_name_H-M   'P 1'
#
loop_
_entity.id
_entity.type
_entity.pdbx_description
1 polymer ?
#
loop_
_entity_poly.entity_id
_entity_poly.type
_entity_poly.pdbx_seq_one_letter_code
_entity_poly.pdbx_strand_id
1 'polypeptide(L)'
;MLKSNDINLFYDKYKSHGLNGRYVTNNHILPLLRALSSNSSFSVIGKSEQQNPIYSIDYGVGSIKILIWSQMHGNESTTTKSIFDCLNIFDSMDDELFYTIFKIKIIPILNPDGAVFYKRYNSNNIDLNRDADNLTQIESRVLMNVFNKFKPNFCFNMHDQRSIYSAGDNNNPATLSFLSPSQDINRSISH
;
A
#
# COMPACT_ATOMS: atom_id res chain seq x y z
N MET A 1 -20.28 -0.82 17.04
CA MET A 1 -18.93 -1.37 17.28
C MET A 1 -18.95 -2.81 16.79
N LEU A 2 -18.13 -3.17 15.80
CA LEU A 2 -18.04 -4.55 15.29
C LEU A 2 -17.53 -5.47 16.40
N LYS A 3 -18.21 -6.61 16.62
CA LYS A 3 -17.74 -7.63 17.56
C LYS A 3 -16.59 -8.41 16.95
N SER A 4 -15.71 -9.00 17.76
CA SER A 4 -14.55 -9.76 17.28
C SER A 4 -14.94 -10.88 16.28
N ASN A 5 -16.06 -11.56 16.50
CA ASN A 5 -16.56 -12.58 15.57
C ASN A 5 -16.97 -12.01 14.21
N ASP A 6 -17.50 -10.77 14.19
CA ASP A 6 -17.91 -10.10 12.95
C ASP A 6 -16.68 -9.73 12.11
N ILE A 7 -15.55 -9.36 12.75
CA ILE A 7 -14.30 -9.05 12.07
C ILE A 7 -13.70 -10.29 11.41
N ASN A 8 -13.71 -11.43 12.09
CA ASN A 8 -13.20 -12.69 11.52
C ASN A 8 -14.04 -13.15 10.32
N LEU A 9 -15.37 -13.09 10.43
CA LEU A 9 -16.27 -13.43 9.33
C LEU A 9 -16.07 -12.50 8.13
N PHE A 10 -15.89 -11.20 8.41
CA PHE A 10 -15.61 -10.21 7.39
C PHE A 10 -14.28 -10.49 6.69
N TYR A 11 -13.21 -10.74 7.45
CA TYR A 11 -11.91 -11.11 6.91
C TYR A 11 -11.97 -12.36 6.06
N ASP A 12 -12.59 -13.44 6.56
CA ASP A 12 -12.71 -14.71 5.82
C ASP A 12 -13.49 -14.57 4.52
N LYS A 13 -14.46 -13.64 4.48
CA LYS A 13 -15.25 -13.36 3.27
C LYS A 13 -14.44 -12.61 2.19
N TYR A 14 -13.56 -11.68 2.59
CA TYR A 14 -12.94 -10.75 1.65
C TYR A 14 -11.44 -10.93 1.46
N LYS A 15 -10.78 -11.78 2.26
CA LYS A 15 -9.35 -12.03 2.11
C LYS A 15 -9.02 -12.53 0.71
N SER A 16 -7.94 -12.03 0.16
CA SER A 16 -7.41 -12.51 -1.11
C SER A 16 -6.77 -13.89 -0.94
N HIS A 17 -7.28 -14.91 -1.63
CA HIS A 17 -6.77 -16.27 -1.56
C HIS A 17 -5.48 -16.49 -2.38
N GLY A 18 -5.08 -15.52 -3.20
CA GLY A 18 -3.90 -15.61 -4.06
C GLY A 18 -2.57 -15.26 -3.39
N LEU A 19 -2.59 -14.66 -2.19
CA LEU A 19 -1.38 -14.16 -1.52
C LEU A 19 -1.20 -14.81 -0.15
N ASN A 20 -0.24 -15.73 -0.07
CA ASN A 20 0.07 -16.46 1.15
C ASN A 20 1.50 -16.19 1.63
N GLY A 21 1.73 -16.35 2.95
CA GLY A 21 3.05 -16.21 3.56
C GLY A 21 3.58 -14.78 3.58
N ARG A 22 4.89 -14.66 3.77
CA ARG A 22 5.60 -13.36 3.88
C ARG A 22 6.25 -12.92 2.58
N TYR A 23 6.44 -13.83 1.64
CA TYR A 23 7.17 -13.60 0.41
C TYR A 23 6.20 -13.22 -0.72
N VAL A 24 6.02 -11.94 -0.94
CA VAL A 24 5.14 -11.41 -1.99
C VAL A 24 5.96 -10.57 -2.96
N THR A 25 5.89 -10.92 -4.24
CA THR A 25 6.59 -10.26 -5.34
C THR A 25 5.64 -9.97 -6.50
N ASN A 26 6.12 -9.29 -7.54
CA ASN A 26 5.35 -9.05 -8.76
C ASN A 26 4.75 -10.33 -9.37
N ASN A 27 5.47 -11.45 -9.31
CA ASN A 27 4.95 -12.72 -9.84
C ASN A 27 3.71 -13.21 -9.09
N HIS A 28 3.62 -12.93 -7.80
CA HIS A 28 2.46 -13.29 -6.98
C HIS A 28 1.27 -12.36 -7.23
N ILE A 29 1.50 -11.06 -7.41
CA ILE A 29 0.40 -10.10 -7.62
C ILE A 29 -0.09 -10.02 -9.05
N LEU A 30 0.72 -10.38 -10.05
CA LEU A 30 0.36 -10.25 -11.46
C LEU A 30 -0.90 -11.02 -11.86
N PRO A 31 -1.12 -12.27 -11.39
CA PRO A 31 -2.39 -12.97 -11.64
C PRO A 31 -3.61 -12.21 -11.07
N LEU A 32 -3.47 -11.62 -9.88
CA LEU A 32 -4.53 -10.85 -9.23
C LEU A 32 -4.80 -9.54 -9.97
N LEU A 33 -3.75 -8.86 -10.45
CA LEU A 33 -3.89 -7.66 -11.27
C LEU A 33 -4.68 -7.94 -12.56
N ARG A 34 -4.45 -9.11 -13.17
CA ARG A 34 -5.17 -9.54 -14.38
C ARG A 34 -6.62 -9.96 -14.11
N ALA A 35 -6.94 -10.28 -12.86
CA ALA A 35 -8.27 -10.70 -12.41
C ALA A 35 -9.08 -9.56 -11.78
N LEU A 36 -8.59 -8.31 -11.82
CA LEU A 36 -9.32 -7.15 -11.30
C LEU A 36 -10.68 -7.01 -11.98
N SER A 37 -11.67 -6.55 -11.22
CA SER A 37 -13.01 -6.25 -11.72
C SER A 37 -13.00 -5.11 -12.76
N SER A 38 -14.13 -4.92 -13.41
CA SER A 38 -14.35 -3.82 -14.37
C SER A 38 -14.24 -2.42 -13.75
N ASN A 39 -14.37 -2.32 -12.42
CA ASN A 39 -14.25 -1.07 -11.66
C ASN A 39 -12.80 -0.66 -11.40
N SER A 40 -11.87 -1.56 -11.68
CA SER A 40 -10.43 -1.37 -11.47
C SER A 40 -9.66 -1.58 -12.76
N SER A 41 -8.55 -0.88 -12.89
CA SER A 41 -7.59 -1.10 -13.96
C SER A 41 -6.17 -1.05 -13.41
N PHE A 42 -5.24 -1.70 -14.10
CA PHE A 42 -3.83 -1.58 -13.73
C PHE A 42 -2.95 -1.19 -14.90
N SER A 43 -1.83 -0.57 -14.60
CA SER A 43 -0.83 -0.17 -15.58
C SER A 43 0.59 -0.23 -15.00
N VAL A 44 1.58 -0.28 -15.89
CA VAL A 44 2.99 -0.09 -15.52
C VAL A 44 3.27 1.40 -15.48
N ILE A 45 3.65 1.92 -14.32
CA ILE A 45 3.94 3.35 -14.09
C ILE A 45 5.43 3.68 -14.13
N GLY A 46 6.27 2.67 -14.15
CA GLY A 46 7.72 2.79 -14.21
C GLY A 46 8.39 1.44 -14.05
N LYS A 47 9.69 1.47 -13.90
CA LYS A 47 10.53 0.30 -13.64
C LYS A 47 11.49 0.61 -12.50
N SER A 48 11.89 -0.43 -11.76
CA SER A 48 12.92 -0.36 -10.72
C SER A 48 14.33 -0.27 -11.31
N GLU A 49 15.33 -0.17 -10.46
CA GLU A 49 16.74 -0.19 -10.86
C GLU A 49 17.11 -1.47 -11.65
N GLN A 50 16.54 -2.64 -11.31
CA GLN A 50 16.72 -3.91 -12.02
C GLN A 50 15.70 -4.11 -13.15
N GLN A 51 15.06 -3.03 -13.62
CA GLN A 51 14.10 -3.06 -14.72
C GLN A 51 12.82 -3.87 -14.44
N ASN A 52 12.54 -4.23 -13.18
CA ASN A 52 11.28 -4.84 -12.79
C ASN A 52 10.14 -3.83 -12.89
N PRO A 53 8.96 -4.19 -13.42
CA PRO A 53 7.86 -3.26 -13.54
C PRO A 53 7.33 -2.82 -12.17
N ILE A 54 7.00 -1.54 -12.05
CA ILE A 54 6.25 -0.99 -10.92
C ILE A 54 4.82 -0.78 -11.41
N TYR A 55 3.87 -1.47 -10.79
CA TYR A 55 2.47 -1.43 -11.16
C TYR A 55 1.70 -0.41 -10.35
N SER A 56 0.68 0.19 -10.95
CA SER A 56 -0.39 0.88 -10.22
C SER A 56 -1.74 0.31 -10.56
N ILE A 57 -2.66 0.39 -9.58
CA ILE A 57 -4.07 0.09 -9.72
C ILE A 57 -4.84 1.40 -9.60
N ASP A 58 -5.79 1.62 -10.49
CA ASP A 58 -6.73 2.73 -10.43
C ASP A 58 -8.12 2.18 -10.09
N TYR A 59 -8.81 2.79 -9.12
CA TYR A 59 -10.17 2.48 -8.72
C TYR A 59 -10.97 3.77 -8.55
N GLY A 60 -12.21 3.78 -9.03
CA GLY A 60 -13.15 4.88 -8.85
C GLY A 60 -12.88 6.09 -9.75
N VAL A 61 -13.89 6.97 -9.82
CA VAL A 61 -13.90 8.13 -10.73
C VAL A 61 -14.10 9.46 -9.99
N GLY A 62 -14.16 9.43 -8.66
CA GLY A 62 -14.53 10.57 -7.84
C GLY A 62 -13.53 11.72 -7.80
N SER A 63 -13.90 12.77 -7.09
CA SER A 63 -13.09 13.98 -6.94
C SER A 63 -12.09 13.89 -5.77
N ILE A 64 -12.37 13.06 -4.76
CA ILE A 64 -11.47 12.87 -3.62
C ILE A 64 -10.41 11.85 -4.02
N LYS A 65 -9.18 12.33 -4.20
CA LYS A 65 -8.07 11.53 -4.69
C LYS A 65 -7.24 10.97 -3.54
N ILE A 66 -7.03 9.66 -3.54
CA ILE A 66 -6.25 8.95 -2.53
C ILE A 66 -5.11 8.20 -3.23
N LEU A 67 -3.87 8.44 -2.80
CA LEU A 67 -2.70 7.69 -3.23
C LEU A 67 -2.25 6.76 -2.11
N ILE A 68 -2.15 5.48 -2.43
CA ILE A 68 -1.72 4.43 -1.49
C ILE A 68 -0.50 3.74 -2.08
N TRP A 69 0.53 3.50 -1.29
CA TRP A 69 1.63 2.62 -1.70
C TRP A 69 2.07 1.72 -0.57
N SER A 70 2.53 0.55 -0.96
CA SER A 70 2.99 -0.50 -0.06
C SER A 70 4.34 -1.06 -0.53
N GLN A 71 4.93 -1.89 0.26
CA GLN A 71 6.22 -2.54 -0.02
C GLN A 71 7.30 -1.57 -0.55
N MET A 72 7.34 -0.36 0.01
CA MET A 72 8.51 0.53 -0.12
C MET A 72 9.75 -0.16 0.46
N HIS A 73 9.57 -0.92 1.54
CA HIS A 73 10.51 -1.92 1.99
C HIS A 73 10.10 -3.29 1.45
N GLY A 74 10.95 -3.91 0.64
CA GLY A 74 10.59 -5.12 -0.11
C GLY A 74 10.16 -6.32 0.74
N ASN A 75 10.55 -6.37 2.00
CA ASN A 75 10.18 -7.42 2.97
C ASN A 75 8.91 -7.12 3.78
N GLU A 76 8.21 -6.01 3.51
CA GLU A 76 7.01 -5.60 4.23
C GLU A 76 5.76 -5.89 3.39
N SER A 77 5.34 -7.14 3.33
CA SER A 77 4.31 -7.61 2.41
C SER A 77 2.89 -7.73 3.00
N THR A 78 2.73 -7.54 4.30
CA THR A 78 1.40 -7.64 4.95
C THR A 78 0.44 -6.61 4.40
N THR A 79 0.91 -5.38 4.21
CA THR A 79 0.12 -4.30 3.67
C THR A 79 -0.20 -4.48 2.18
N THR A 80 0.67 -5.14 1.41
CA THR A 80 0.36 -5.54 0.03
C THR A 80 -0.81 -6.52 -0.01
N LYS A 81 -0.86 -7.51 0.89
CA LYS A 81 -2.01 -8.43 1.02
C LYS A 81 -3.28 -7.67 1.37
N SER A 82 -3.20 -6.75 2.35
CA SER A 82 -4.34 -5.93 2.75
C SER A 82 -4.89 -5.07 1.60
N ILE A 83 -4.05 -4.62 0.68
CA ILE A 83 -4.51 -3.90 -0.53
C ILE A 83 -5.46 -4.78 -1.36
N PHE A 84 -5.11 -6.05 -1.61
CA PHE A 84 -5.96 -6.95 -2.38
C PHE A 84 -7.23 -7.36 -1.61
N ASP A 85 -7.16 -7.47 -0.27
CA ASP A 85 -8.35 -7.64 0.57
C ASP A 85 -9.28 -6.43 0.45
N CYS A 86 -8.73 -5.21 0.49
CA CYS A 86 -9.52 -3.98 0.30
C CYS A 86 -10.16 -3.90 -1.10
N LEU A 87 -9.44 -4.31 -2.16
CA LEU A 87 -10.01 -4.34 -3.50
C LEU A 87 -11.20 -5.30 -3.59
N ASN A 88 -11.12 -6.49 -2.97
CA ASN A 88 -12.25 -7.40 -2.88
C ASN A 88 -13.44 -6.78 -2.13
N ILE A 89 -13.17 -5.99 -1.07
CA ILE A 89 -14.22 -5.26 -0.36
C ILE A 89 -14.84 -4.22 -1.29
N PHE A 90 -14.04 -3.39 -1.96
CA PHE A 90 -14.53 -2.35 -2.87
C PHE A 90 -15.39 -2.93 -3.99
N ASP A 91 -14.98 -4.07 -4.55
CA ASP A 91 -15.74 -4.74 -5.60
C ASP A 91 -17.05 -5.37 -5.10
N SER A 92 -17.13 -5.69 -3.80
CA SER A 92 -18.33 -6.28 -3.18
C SER A 92 -19.31 -5.24 -2.62
N MET A 93 -18.84 -4.00 -2.49
CA MET A 93 -19.71 -2.90 -2.06
C MET A 93 -20.63 -2.55 -3.23
N ASP A 94 -21.92 -2.83 -3.07
CA ASP A 94 -23.00 -2.38 -3.96
C ASP A 94 -23.19 -0.85 -3.80
N ASP A 95 -22.10 -0.14 -3.53
CA ASP A 95 -22.07 1.27 -3.19
C ASP A 95 -21.44 2.06 -4.33
N GLU A 96 -22.27 2.32 -5.34
CA GLU A 96 -21.94 3.24 -6.44
C GLU A 96 -21.45 4.61 -5.89
N LEU A 97 -21.87 4.97 -4.69
CA LEU A 97 -21.48 6.21 -4.03
C LEU A 97 -19.99 6.20 -3.70
N PHE A 98 -19.44 5.11 -3.14
CA PHE A 98 -18.01 5.01 -2.85
C PHE A 98 -17.16 5.16 -4.12
N TYR A 99 -17.55 4.48 -5.20
CA TYR A 99 -16.89 4.54 -6.50
C TYR A 99 -16.91 5.95 -7.11
N THR A 100 -18.01 6.68 -6.93
CA THR A 100 -18.21 8.04 -7.50
C THR A 100 -17.62 9.15 -6.63
N ILE A 101 -17.42 8.93 -5.32
CA ILE A 101 -16.80 9.91 -4.41
C ILE A 101 -15.28 9.86 -4.51
N PHE A 102 -14.69 8.66 -4.56
CA PHE A 102 -13.25 8.46 -4.46
C PHE A 102 -12.63 8.13 -5.81
N LYS A 103 -11.41 8.60 -5.98
CA LYS A 103 -10.48 8.15 -7.02
C LYS A 103 -9.21 7.69 -6.35
N ILE A 104 -9.00 6.38 -6.33
CA ILE A 104 -7.90 5.76 -5.58
C ILE A 104 -6.85 5.26 -6.56
N LYS A 105 -5.61 5.64 -6.34
CA LYS A 105 -4.45 5.11 -7.05
C LYS A 105 -3.58 4.36 -6.07
N ILE A 106 -3.27 3.09 -6.37
CA ILE A 106 -2.55 2.19 -5.48
C ILE A 106 -1.30 1.67 -6.17
N ILE A 107 -0.17 1.70 -5.47
CA ILE A 107 1.09 1.05 -5.89
C ILE A 107 1.33 -0.13 -4.93
N PRO A 108 0.99 -1.38 -5.33
CA PRO A 108 1.06 -2.52 -4.41
C PRO A 108 2.48 -2.86 -3.97
N ILE A 109 3.47 -2.74 -4.86
CA ILE A 109 4.88 -2.99 -4.59
C ILE A 109 5.69 -1.87 -5.22
N LEU A 110 6.17 -0.96 -4.39
CA LEU A 110 7.01 0.16 -4.85
C LEU A 110 8.46 -0.31 -5.09
N ASN A 111 8.94 -1.27 -4.31
CA ASN A 111 10.30 -1.81 -4.37
C ASN A 111 10.29 -3.29 -4.81
N PRO A 112 10.08 -3.56 -6.11
CA PRO A 112 10.02 -4.94 -6.60
C PRO A 112 11.37 -5.68 -6.50
N ASP A 113 12.48 -4.96 -6.57
CA ASP A 113 13.82 -5.56 -6.44
C ASP A 113 14.06 -6.06 -5.01
N GLY A 114 13.76 -5.21 -4.00
CA GLY A 114 13.83 -5.61 -2.61
C GLY A 114 12.85 -6.75 -2.28
N ALA A 115 11.68 -6.75 -2.90
CA ALA A 115 10.68 -7.80 -2.72
C ALA A 115 11.19 -9.18 -3.18
N VAL A 116 11.87 -9.26 -4.32
CA VAL A 116 12.46 -10.51 -4.83
C VAL A 116 13.45 -11.13 -3.87
N PHE A 117 14.26 -10.31 -3.18
CA PHE A 117 15.28 -10.78 -2.23
C PHE A 117 14.82 -10.74 -0.77
N TYR A 118 13.55 -10.39 -0.52
CA TYR A 118 13.00 -10.20 0.83
C TYR A 118 13.83 -9.23 1.68
N LYS A 119 14.27 -8.14 1.08
CA LYS A 119 15.11 -7.12 1.71
C LYS A 119 14.35 -5.83 1.92
N ARG A 120 14.74 -5.09 2.97
CA ARG A 120 14.23 -3.75 3.26
C ARG A 120 14.60 -2.78 2.14
N TYR A 121 15.86 -2.77 1.74
CA TYR A 121 16.47 -1.83 0.80
C TYR A 121 16.18 -2.20 -0.65
N ASN A 122 16.31 -1.24 -1.57
CA ASN A 122 16.27 -1.50 -3.01
C ASN A 122 17.57 -2.20 -3.49
N SER A 123 17.71 -2.43 -4.78
CA SER A 123 18.89 -3.09 -5.35
C SER A 123 20.19 -2.31 -5.17
N ASN A 124 20.13 -0.99 -4.99
CA ASN A 124 21.26 -0.14 -4.69
C ASN A 124 21.57 -0.07 -3.19
N ASN A 125 20.91 -0.89 -2.37
CA ASN A 125 21.03 -0.93 -0.92
C ASN A 125 20.63 0.41 -0.24
N ILE A 126 19.68 1.12 -0.82
CA ILE A 126 19.14 2.38 -0.31
C ILE A 126 17.77 2.14 0.32
N ASP A 127 17.53 2.75 1.48
CA ASP A 127 16.22 2.83 2.11
C ASP A 127 15.36 3.89 1.40
N LEU A 128 14.38 3.45 0.62
CA LEU A 128 13.51 4.36 -0.13
C LEU A 128 12.73 5.32 0.77
N ASN A 129 12.47 4.91 2.04
CA ASN A 129 11.81 5.77 3.01
C ASN A 129 12.74 6.87 3.58
N ARG A 130 14.01 6.91 3.16
CA ARG A 130 14.98 7.98 3.43
C ARG A 130 15.35 8.76 2.17
N ASP A 131 14.95 8.26 1.01
CA ASP A 131 15.24 8.89 -0.29
C ASP A 131 14.12 9.82 -0.79
N ALA A 132 13.08 10.02 0.02
CA ALA A 132 11.90 10.80 -0.37
C ALA A 132 12.21 12.26 -0.76
N ASP A 133 13.18 12.90 -0.08
CA ASP A 133 13.59 14.28 -0.35
C ASP A 133 14.64 14.36 -1.46
N ASN A 134 15.56 13.39 -1.49
CA ASN A 134 16.71 13.43 -2.39
C ASN A 134 16.40 12.86 -3.78
N LEU A 135 15.44 11.97 -3.89
CA LEU A 135 14.97 11.33 -5.13
C LEU A 135 16.11 10.73 -5.96
N THR A 136 17.10 10.14 -5.30
CA THR A 136 18.26 9.55 -5.96
C THR A 136 17.90 8.24 -6.66
N GLN A 137 16.91 7.50 -6.14
CA GLN A 137 16.49 6.22 -6.66
C GLN A 137 15.37 6.32 -7.68
N ILE A 138 15.34 5.41 -8.63
CA ILE A 138 14.32 5.38 -9.68
C ILE A 138 12.93 5.20 -9.07
N GLU A 139 12.78 4.29 -8.11
CA GLU A 139 11.52 4.00 -7.44
C GLU A 139 10.95 5.25 -6.75
N SER A 140 11.79 6.03 -6.08
CA SER A 140 11.40 7.28 -5.44
C SER A 140 10.94 8.31 -6.47
N ARG A 141 11.63 8.41 -7.60
CA ARG A 141 11.24 9.30 -8.72
C ARG A 141 9.93 8.85 -9.36
N VAL A 142 9.69 7.55 -9.50
CA VAL A 142 8.41 6.99 -10.00
C VAL A 142 7.27 7.40 -9.08
N LEU A 143 7.42 7.21 -7.76
CA LEU A 143 6.42 7.60 -6.78
C LEU A 143 6.14 9.11 -6.83
N MET A 144 7.19 9.94 -6.84
CA MET A 144 7.06 11.40 -6.90
C MET A 144 6.38 11.86 -8.21
N ASN A 145 6.69 11.23 -9.34
CA ASN A 145 6.03 11.52 -10.61
C ASN A 145 4.52 11.20 -10.57
N VAL A 146 4.17 10.07 -9.95
CA VAL A 146 2.75 9.71 -9.72
C VAL A 146 2.09 10.74 -8.82
N PHE A 147 2.70 11.11 -7.71
CA PHE A 147 2.18 12.11 -6.78
C PHE A 147 1.91 13.44 -7.50
N ASN A 148 2.89 13.95 -8.24
CA ASN A 148 2.78 15.24 -8.94
C ASN A 148 1.72 15.25 -10.04
N LYS A 149 1.54 14.14 -10.75
CA LYS A 149 0.53 14.01 -11.82
C LYS A 149 -0.87 13.77 -11.26
N PHE A 150 -0.98 12.91 -10.26
CA PHE A 150 -2.26 12.52 -9.68
C PHE A 150 -2.82 13.59 -8.75
N LYS A 151 -1.95 14.34 -8.03
CA LYS A 151 -2.29 15.40 -7.08
C LYS A 151 -3.31 14.90 -6.04
N PRO A 152 -2.94 13.94 -5.19
CA PRO A 152 -3.83 13.34 -4.20
C PRO A 152 -4.22 14.34 -3.11
N ASN A 153 -5.43 14.19 -2.57
CA ASN A 153 -5.87 14.87 -1.35
C ASN A 153 -5.31 14.18 -0.11
N PHE A 154 -5.14 12.84 -0.17
CA PHE A 154 -4.62 12.03 0.92
C PHE A 154 -3.59 11.03 0.40
N CYS A 155 -2.57 10.76 1.22
CA CYS A 155 -1.54 9.76 0.94
C CYS A 155 -1.42 8.77 2.09
N PHE A 156 -1.28 7.47 1.76
CA PHE A 156 -1.01 6.42 2.73
C PHE A 156 0.25 5.66 2.34
N ASN A 157 1.30 5.81 3.14
CA ASN A 157 2.51 5.01 3.06
C ASN A 157 2.37 3.82 4.01
N MET A 158 2.12 2.65 3.47
CA MET A 158 1.79 1.47 4.25
C MET A 158 3.03 0.64 4.54
N HIS A 159 3.28 0.37 5.82
CA HIS A 159 4.41 -0.39 6.33
C HIS A 159 3.96 -1.56 7.21
N ASP A 160 4.77 -2.61 7.29
CA ASP A 160 4.58 -3.67 8.26
C ASP A 160 5.13 -3.26 9.63
N GLN A 161 4.37 -3.57 10.69
CA GLN A 161 4.81 -3.41 12.07
C GLN A 161 5.70 -4.59 12.47
N ARG A 162 6.90 -4.31 13.00
CA ARG A 162 7.74 -5.33 13.61
C ARG A 162 7.24 -5.67 15.00
N SER A 163 7.25 -6.97 15.35
CA SER A 163 6.86 -7.47 16.69
C SER A 163 7.75 -6.98 17.84
N ILE A 164 8.91 -6.38 17.53
CA ILE A 164 9.81 -5.79 18.53
C ILE A 164 9.32 -4.44 19.09
N TYR A 165 8.36 -3.80 18.39
CA TYR A 165 7.76 -2.56 18.88
C TYR A 165 6.55 -2.88 19.75
N SER A 166 6.58 -2.43 21.00
CA SER A 166 5.46 -2.57 21.92
C SER A 166 4.50 -1.39 21.84
N ALA A 167 3.24 -1.67 22.15
CA ALA A 167 2.20 -0.66 22.34
C ALA A 167 1.85 -0.57 23.83
N GLY A 168 1.92 0.64 24.37
CA GLY A 168 1.66 0.89 25.79
C GLY A 168 2.67 0.26 26.74
N ASP A 169 2.31 0.16 28.02
CA ASP A 169 3.22 -0.24 29.10
C ASP A 169 3.40 -1.77 29.23
N ASN A 170 2.63 -2.57 28.47
CA ASN A 170 2.52 -4.01 28.68
C ASN A 170 3.33 -4.87 27.68
N ASN A 171 4.26 -4.30 26.94
CA ASN A 171 5.07 -5.00 25.93
C ASN A 171 4.27 -5.81 24.89
N ASN A 172 2.99 -5.51 24.69
CA ASN A 172 2.21 -6.13 23.64
C ASN A 172 2.64 -5.58 22.29
N PRO A 173 2.79 -6.42 21.24
CA PRO A 173 3.09 -5.91 19.91
C PRO A 173 1.97 -5.01 19.41
N ALA A 174 2.32 -3.86 18.81
CA ALA A 174 1.34 -2.99 18.18
C ALA A 174 0.73 -3.70 16.97
N THR A 175 -0.59 -3.81 16.96
CA THR A 175 -1.32 -4.42 15.84
C THR A 175 -1.51 -3.42 14.70
N LEU A 176 -1.78 -2.16 15.06
CA LEU A 176 -1.98 -1.07 14.13
C LEU A 176 -1.35 0.20 14.68
N SER A 177 -0.60 0.92 13.87
CA SER A 177 0.05 2.17 14.24
C SER A 177 -0.10 3.19 13.12
N PHE A 178 -0.48 4.42 13.48
CA PHE A 178 -0.53 5.55 12.56
C PHE A 178 0.53 6.57 12.92
N LEU A 179 1.24 7.04 11.91
CA LEU A 179 2.12 8.20 11.99
C LEU A 179 1.56 9.27 11.06
N SER A 180 1.25 10.43 11.63
CA SER A 180 0.84 11.60 10.86
C SER A 180 1.79 12.75 11.15
N PRO A 181 2.31 13.44 10.10
CA PRO A 181 3.13 14.63 10.32
C PRO A 181 2.27 15.72 10.97
N SER A 182 2.86 16.40 11.95
CA SER A 182 2.24 17.59 12.58
C SER A 182 2.80 18.86 11.95
N GLN A 183 1.96 19.87 11.77
CA GLN A 183 2.38 21.18 11.29
C GLN A 183 3.07 22.01 12.38
N ASP A 184 2.89 21.67 13.63
CA ASP A 184 3.51 22.36 14.76
C ASP A 184 4.20 21.39 15.73
N ILE A 185 5.10 21.95 16.57
CA ILE A 185 5.87 21.19 17.56
C ILE A 185 4.99 20.54 18.64
N ASN A 186 3.80 21.06 18.87
CA ASN A 186 2.85 20.58 19.87
C ASN A 186 1.94 19.47 19.31
N ARG A 187 2.08 19.13 18.03
CA ARG A 187 1.29 18.11 17.34
C ARG A 187 -0.23 18.37 17.41
N SER A 188 -0.64 19.64 17.47
CA SER A 188 -2.04 20.01 17.67
C SER A 188 -2.93 19.76 16.44
N ILE A 189 -2.37 19.44 15.27
CA ILE A 189 -3.10 19.25 14.00
C ILE A 189 -2.98 17.81 13.46
N SER A 190 -2.41 16.87 14.21
CA SER A 190 -2.28 15.47 13.78
C SER A 190 -3.48 14.58 14.16
N HIS A 191 -4.66 15.15 14.28
CA HIS A 191 -5.92 14.44 14.58
C HIS A 191 -6.79 14.25 13.37
#